data_dcee1a5c0e54117491405643c9a83ee2
#
_entry.id   dcee1a5c0e54117491405643c9a83ee2
#
_cell.length_a   1.000
_cell.length_b   1.000
_cell.length_c   1.000
_cell.angle_alpha   90.00
_cell.angle_beta   90.00
_cell.angle_gamma   90.00
#
_symmetry.space_group_name_H-M   'P 1'
#
loop_
_entity.id
_entity.type
_entity.pdbx_description
1 polymer ?
#
loop_
_entity_poly.entity_id
_entity_poly.type
_entity_poly.pdbx_seq_one_letter_code
_entity_poly.pdbx_strand_id
1 'polypeptide(L)'
;MLINATQPEELRVGLVDGQRLYDLDIENRTRIQKKANIYKGTITRVEPSLEAAFVDFGADRHGFLPLKEIAREYFYRSPNDVDGRFKIKDVVKEGTEVIVQVDKEERGNKGAALTTLISLAGRYLVLMPNNPRAGGISRRIEGDDRNQLRDSMGEMEMPNGMGVIIRTAGVGRSSQELQWDLDYLVKLWAAIKDATVDRSAPFLVLQESNVIIRAIRDYLRDDIDQVLIDSPDAHKEAYDFVSQVMPHYQHKIRLYNDPVPLFNRYQIESQIETAFQRDVQLPSGGSIVIDPTEALVSIDINSARATKGGDIEETALQTNLEAADEIARQLRLRDMGGLIVIDFIDMNPARNQRAVENRMRDALAIDRARVQVGRISRFGLLEMSRQRLRPSLGETSATVCPRCTGQGTIRDTNSLALSILRLVEEEANKERSAEIRALVPVEVASYLLNEKREPIHAIEQRTNVRVVIVPIVQLDTPHFEVQRLRDDEVGKKVELSYEN
;
A
#
# COMPACT_ATOMS: atom_id res chain seq x y z
N MET A 1 20.94 -0.31 11.41
CA MET A 1 20.20 -0.48 10.13
C MET A 1 20.87 -1.57 9.33
N LEU A 2 20.11 -2.51 8.79
CA LEU A 2 20.60 -3.63 7.99
C LEU A 2 20.00 -3.52 6.59
N ILE A 3 20.82 -3.63 5.56
CA ILE A 3 20.42 -3.54 4.16
C ILE A 3 20.85 -4.82 3.46
N ASN A 4 19.86 -5.60 3.03
CA ASN A 4 20.05 -6.81 2.26
C ASN A 4 19.71 -6.54 0.79
N ALA A 5 20.72 -6.66 -0.05
CA ALA A 5 20.68 -6.40 -1.48
C ALA A 5 21.32 -7.53 -2.31
N THR A 6 21.43 -8.72 -1.72
CA THR A 6 22.06 -9.90 -2.34
C THR A 6 21.21 -10.47 -3.48
N GLN A 7 19.88 -10.37 -3.37
CA GLN A 7 18.95 -10.83 -4.40
C GLN A 7 18.62 -9.69 -5.36
N PRO A 8 18.78 -9.89 -6.69
CA PRO A 8 18.54 -8.84 -7.66
C PRO A 8 17.06 -8.44 -7.75
N GLU A 9 16.13 -9.34 -7.37
CA GLU A 9 14.70 -9.12 -7.45
C GLU A 9 14.15 -8.31 -6.28
N GLU A 10 14.83 -8.34 -5.11
CA GLU A 10 14.31 -7.78 -3.86
C GLU A 10 15.38 -7.03 -3.08
N LEU A 11 15.06 -5.82 -2.66
CA LEU A 11 15.85 -5.05 -1.71
C LEU A 11 15.11 -4.95 -0.38
N ARG A 12 15.79 -5.27 0.72
CA ARG A 12 15.20 -5.26 2.06
C ARG A 12 16.03 -4.39 3.00
N VAL A 13 15.35 -3.52 3.73
CA VAL A 13 15.96 -2.68 4.76
C VAL A 13 15.28 -2.93 6.09
N GLY A 14 16.03 -3.41 7.07
CA GLY A 14 15.55 -3.65 8.43
C GLY A 14 16.16 -2.67 9.43
N LEU A 15 15.34 -2.11 10.31
CA LEU A 15 15.81 -1.40 11.49
C LEU A 15 15.70 -2.32 12.70
N VAL A 16 16.83 -2.55 13.38
CA VAL A 16 16.91 -3.50 14.48
C VAL A 16 17.45 -2.83 15.73
N ASP A 17 16.95 -3.24 16.87
CA ASP A 17 17.51 -2.98 18.18
C ASP A 17 17.95 -4.33 18.76
N GLY A 18 19.27 -4.57 18.82
CA GLY A 18 19.82 -5.90 19.08
C GLY A 18 19.35 -6.91 18.04
N GLN A 19 18.51 -7.87 18.45
CA GLN A 19 17.90 -8.90 17.61
C GLN A 19 16.40 -8.67 17.36
N ARG A 20 15.86 -7.51 17.74
CA ARG A 20 14.46 -7.18 17.57
C ARG A 20 14.27 -6.26 16.37
N LEU A 21 13.55 -6.73 15.37
CA LEU A 21 13.14 -5.94 14.22
C LEU A 21 12.00 -4.99 14.61
N TYR A 22 12.16 -3.68 14.39
CA TYR A 22 11.12 -2.69 14.72
C TYR A 22 10.59 -1.91 13.51
N ASP A 23 11.31 -1.91 12.38
CA ASP A 23 10.84 -1.36 11.10
C ASP A 23 11.40 -2.18 9.94
N LEU A 24 10.65 -2.30 8.85
CA LEU A 24 10.99 -3.09 7.68
C LEU A 24 10.54 -2.36 6.42
N ASP A 25 11.41 -2.27 5.44
CA ASP A 25 11.10 -1.79 4.10
C ASP A 25 11.52 -2.83 3.07
N ILE A 26 10.61 -3.24 2.21
CA ILE A 26 10.85 -4.21 1.13
C ILE A 26 10.47 -3.55 -0.19
N GLU A 27 11.39 -3.57 -1.14
CA GLU A 27 11.16 -3.16 -2.52
C GLU A 27 11.40 -4.32 -3.46
N ASN A 28 10.35 -4.69 -4.18
CA ASN A 28 10.44 -5.69 -5.23
C ASN A 28 10.77 -4.99 -6.56
N ARG A 29 11.92 -5.30 -7.15
CA ARG A 29 12.39 -4.71 -8.42
C ARG A 29 11.58 -5.16 -9.64
N THR A 30 10.87 -6.26 -9.55
CA THR A 30 9.99 -6.71 -10.64
C THR A 30 8.71 -5.88 -10.73
N ARG A 31 8.33 -5.21 -9.63
CA ARG A 31 7.17 -4.31 -9.56
C ARG A 31 7.64 -2.89 -9.23
N ILE A 32 8.04 -2.17 -10.27
CA ILE A 32 8.52 -0.78 -10.14
C ILE A 32 7.42 0.08 -9.51
N GLN A 33 7.70 0.63 -8.33
CA GLN A 33 6.82 1.61 -7.70
C GLN A 33 6.84 2.89 -8.52
N LYS A 34 5.67 3.37 -8.92
CA LYS A 34 5.52 4.60 -9.71
C LYS A 34 5.38 5.84 -8.84
N LYS A 35 5.05 5.69 -7.55
CA LYS A 35 4.83 6.81 -6.61
C LYS A 35 6.08 7.70 -6.53
N ALA A 36 5.85 9.00 -6.57
CA ALA A 36 6.86 10.06 -6.60
C ALA A 36 7.76 10.10 -7.85
N ASN A 37 7.70 9.13 -8.75
CA ASN A 37 8.38 9.21 -10.04
C ASN A 37 7.89 10.41 -10.84
N ILE A 38 8.81 11.02 -11.59
CA ILE A 38 8.55 12.18 -12.44
C ILE A 38 8.61 11.75 -13.90
N TYR A 39 7.57 12.08 -14.64
CA TYR A 39 7.43 11.79 -16.06
C TYR A 39 7.22 13.05 -16.86
N LYS A 40 7.63 13.07 -18.10
CA LYS A 40 7.10 13.99 -19.11
C LYS A 40 5.93 13.30 -19.78
N GLY A 41 4.74 13.87 -19.70
CA GLY A 41 3.52 13.31 -20.26
C GLY A 41 2.80 14.31 -21.17
N THR A 42 1.78 13.84 -21.90
CA THR A 42 0.95 14.64 -22.79
C THR A 42 -0.50 14.59 -22.32
N ILE A 43 -1.15 15.75 -22.25
CA ILE A 43 -2.57 15.84 -21.96
C ILE A 43 -3.36 15.31 -23.16
N THR A 44 -3.99 14.15 -23.01
CA THR A 44 -4.74 13.49 -24.08
C THR A 44 -6.20 13.90 -24.13
N ARG A 45 -6.78 14.23 -22.97
CA ARG A 45 -8.19 14.61 -22.85
C ARG A 45 -8.42 15.56 -21.69
N VAL A 46 -9.24 16.57 -21.91
CA VAL A 46 -9.73 17.47 -20.86
C VAL A 46 -11.20 17.14 -20.58
N GLU A 47 -11.52 16.87 -19.30
CA GLU A 47 -12.86 16.50 -18.85
C GLU A 47 -13.44 17.59 -17.94
N PRO A 48 -14.26 18.50 -18.46
CA PRO A 48 -14.81 19.63 -17.70
C PRO A 48 -15.74 19.21 -16.56
N SER A 49 -16.41 18.05 -16.70
CA SER A 49 -17.34 17.54 -15.67
C SER A 49 -16.63 17.12 -14.39
N LEU A 50 -15.33 16.73 -14.49
CA LEU A 50 -14.47 16.34 -13.39
C LEU A 50 -13.49 17.43 -12.96
N GLU A 51 -13.47 18.58 -13.67
CA GLU A 51 -12.44 19.63 -13.52
C GLU A 51 -11.03 19.01 -13.51
N ALA A 52 -10.76 18.10 -14.46
CA ALA A 52 -9.53 17.35 -14.54
C ALA A 52 -9.12 17.06 -15.99
N ALA A 53 -7.86 16.73 -16.19
CA ALA A 53 -7.31 16.23 -17.44
C ALA A 53 -6.83 14.79 -17.29
N PHE A 54 -6.80 14.05 -18.40
CA PHE A 54 -6.15 12.76 -18.51
C PHE A 54 -4.83 12.93 -19.24
N VAL A 55 -3.77 12.32 -18.69
CA VAL A 55 -2.40 12.47 -19.17
C VAL A 55 -1.86 11.09 -19.55
N ASP A 56 -1.36 10.98 -20.76
CA ASP A 56 -0.49 9.88 -21.14
C ASP A 56 0.92 10.16 -20.62
N PHE A 57 1.38 9.34 -19.70
CA PHE A 57 2.71 9.42 -19.09
C PHE A 57 3.55 8.16 -19.33
N GLY A 58 3.11 7.30 -20.26
CA GLY A 58 3.81 6.06 -20.64
C GLY A 58 3.43 4.83 -19.79
N ALA A 59 2.31 4.89 -19.10
CA ALA A 59 1.72 3.72 -18.41
C ALA A 59 0.53 3.15 -19.22
N ASP A 60 0.11 1.92 -18.91
CA ASP A 60 -1.01 1.25 -19.59
C ASP A 60 -2.33 2.04 -19.49
N ARG A 61 -2.48 2.84 -18.46
CA ARG A 61 -3.66 3.70 -18.24
C ARG A 61 -3.24 5.14 -18.08
N HIS A 62 -4.02 6.05 -18.64
CA HIS A 62 -3.81 7.48 -18.48
C HIS A 62 -3.98 7.90 -17.03
N GLY A 63 -3.13 8.82 -16.59
CA GLY A 63 -3.18 9.39 -15.24
C GLY A 63 -4.24 10.49 -15.14
N PHE A 64 -4.80 10.64 -13.96
CA PHE A 64 -5.80 11.66 -13.60
C PHE A 64 -5.12 12.89 -13.01
N LEU A 65 -5.29 14.04 -13.64
CA LEU A 65 -4.67 15.32 -13.26
C LEU A 65 -5.74 16.39 -12.98
N PRO A 66 -6.11 16.65 -11.71
CA PRO A 66 -7.08 17.68 -11.35
C PRO A 66 -6.57 19.08 -11.64
N LEU A 67 -7.46 20.02 -11.98
CA LEU A 67 -7.11 21.42 -12.24
C LEU A 67 -6.28 22.08 -11.12
N LYS A 68 -6.59 21.78 -9.87
CA LYS A 68 -5.87 22.31 -8.70
C LYS A 68 -4.42 21.83 -8.59
N GLU A 69 -4.08 20.74 -9.28
CA GLU A 69 -2.75 20.11 -9.31
C GLU A 69 -1.97 20.54 -10.59
N ILE A 70 -2.52 21.44 -11.41
CA ILE A 70 -1.86 21.97 -12.61
C ILE A 70 -1.20 23.30 -12.28
N ALA A 71 0.12 23.37 -12.45
CA ALA A 71 0.88 24.58 -12.28
C ALA A 71 0.49 25.63 -13.35
N ARG A 72 0.49 26.88 -12.98
CA ARG A 72 0.04 27.97 -13.87
C ARG A 72 0.90 28.14 -15.12
N GLU A 73 2.12 27.69 -15.11
CA GLU A 73 3.03 27.68 -16.27
C GLU A 73 2.50 26.89 -17.47
N TYR A 74 1.63 25.91 -17.23
CA TYR A 74 0.99 25.08 -18.27
C TYR A 74 -0.34 25.65 -18.77
N PHE A 75 -0.77 26.81 -18.24
CA PHE A 75 -1.99 27.47 -18.69
C PHE A 75 -1.73 28.25 -19.97
N TYR A 76 -2.52 28.02 -21.02
CA TYR A 76 -2.43 28.79 -22.26
C TYR A 76 -3.08 30.17 -22.17
N ARG A 77 -3.91 30.40 -21.15
CA ARG A 77 -4.50 31.74 -20.80
C ARG A 77 -4.30 32.01 -19.33
N SER A 78 -4.04 33.29 -19.00
CA SER A 78 -3.99 33.69 -17.59
C SER A 78 -5.37 33.55 -16.94
N PRO A 79 -5.47 33.03 -15.71
CA PRO A 79 -6.72 33.03 -14.95
C PRO A 79 -7.35 34.43 -14.79
N ASN A 80 -6.56 35.50 -14.89
CA ASN A 80 -7.01 36.87 -14.78
C ASN A 80 -7.72 37.36 -16.06
N ASP A 81 -7.55 36.66 -17.17
CA ASP A 81 -8.16 37.01 -18.48
C ASP A 81 -9.51 36.29 -18.69
N VAL A 82 -9.99 35.57 -17.66
CA VAL A 82 -11.28 34.85 -17.70
C VAL A 82 -12.25 35.52 -16.74
N ASP A 83 -13.41 35.94 -17.25
CA ASP A 83 -14.47 36.51 -16.43
C ASP A 83 -15.06 35.46 -15.48
N GLY A 84 -14.91 35.70 -14.18
CA GLY A 84 -15.46 34.84 -13.14
C GLY A 84 -14.53 33.66 -12.71
N ARG A 85 -15.11 32.57 -12.25
CA ARG A 85 -14.35 31.34 -11.85
C ARG A 85 -13.96 30.57 -13.10
N PHE A 86 -12.67 30.52 -13.42
CA PHE A 86 -12.14 29.77 -14.56
C PHE A 86 -12.36 28.26 -14.40
N LYS A 87 -12.63 27.59 -15.51
CA LYS A 87 -12.77 26.14 -15.63
C LYS A 87 -11.57 25.57 -16.36
N ILE A 88 -11.32 24.27 -16.19
CA ILE A 88 -10.17 23.60 -16.80
C ILE A 88 -10.09 23.81 -18.33
N LYS A 89 -11.22 23.76 -19.04
CA LYS A 89 -11.28 23.97 -20.50
C LYS A 89 -10.86 25.37 -20.94
N ASP A 90 -10.91 26.34 -20.03
CA ASP A 90 -10.60 27.75 -20.35
C ASP A 90 -9.09 28.03 -20.26
N VAL A 91 -8.34 27.15 -19.60
CA VAL A 91 -6.92 27.37 -19.26
C VAL A 91 -5.99 26.24 -19.70
N VAL A 92 -6.51 25.03 -20.01
CA VAL A 92 -5.71 23.87 -20.39
C VAL A 92 -6.14 23.32 -21.74
N LYS A 93 -5.17 22.97 -22.61
CA LYS A 93 -5.41 22.38 -23.92
C LYS A 93 -4.94 20.93 -24.00
N GLU A 94 -5.66 20.13 -24.78
CA GLU A 94 -5.21 18.81 -25.20
C GLU A 94 -3.95 18.94 -26.09
N GLY A 95 -3.06 17.95 -26.01
CA GLY A 95 -1.76 17.96 -26.68
C GLY A 95 -0.67 18.76 -25.96
N THR A 96 -0.97 19.40 -24.82
CA THR A 96 0.05 20.09 -24.01
C THR A 96 0.97 19.06 -23.34
N GLU A 97 2.28 19.22 -23.50
CA GLU A 97 3.26 18.44 -22.75
C GLU A 97 3.43 19.02 -21.36
N VAL A 98 3.45 18.16 -20.36
CA VAL A 98 3.53 18.52 -18.93
C VAL A 98 4.53 17.64 -18.21
N ILE A 99 5.27 18.21 -17.25
CA ILE A 99 6.05 17.43 -16.29
C ILE A 99 5.11 17.06 -15.14
N VAL A 100 4.93 15.78 -14.91
CA VAL A 100 4.02 15.24 -13.89
C VAL A 100 4.74 14.34 -12.93
N GLN A 101 4.34 14.40 -11.67
CA GLN A 101 4.74 13.49 -10.61
C GLN A 101 3.56 12.63 -10.20
N VAL A 102 3.80 11.34 -9.94
CA VAL A 102 2.77 10.42 -9.46
C VAL A 102 2.55 10.65 -7.96
N ASP A 103 1.39 11.19 -7.60
CA ASP A 103 0.96 11.36 -6.20
C ASP A 103 0.43 10.05 -5.60
N LYS A 104 -0.42 9.35 -6.37
CA LYS A 104 -0.97 8.04 -5.97
C LYS A 104 -0.92 7.08 -7.14
N GLU A 105 -0.50 5.85 -6.85
CA GLU A 105 -0.48 4.77 -7.84
C GLU A 105 -1.88 4.30 -8.23
N GLU A 106 -1.95 3.59 -9.32
CA GLU A 106 -3.15 2.92 -9.80
C GLU A 106 -3.69 1.95 -8.75
N ARG A 107 -5.01 1.96 -8.54
CA ARG A 107 -5.67 1.04 -7.62
C ARG A 107 -6.98 0.52 -8.20
N GLY A 108 -7.07 -0.80 -8.40
CA GLY A 108 -8.23 -1.42 -9.03
C GLY A 108 -8.52 -0.81 -10.40
N ASN A 109 -9.69 -0.23 -10.59
CA ASN A 109 -10.11 0.40 -11.85
C ASN A 109 -9.73 1.89 -11.96
N LYS A 110 -9.07 2.48 -10.95
CA LYS A 110 -8.67 3.89 -10.96
C LYS A 110 -7.25 4.05 -11.49
N GLY A 111 -7.05 4.96 -12.45
CA GLY A 111 -5.72 5.37 -12.92
C GLY A 111 -4.93 6.12 -11.85
N ALA A 112 -3.62 6.29 -12.09
CA ALA A 112 -2.74 7.04 -11.20
C ALA A 112 -3.21 8.49 -11.04
N ALA A 113 -3.11 9.02 -9.83
CA ALA A 113 -3.30 10.45 -9.59
C ALA A 113 -1.98 11.19 -9.81
N LEU A 114 -2.02 12.22 -10.65
CA LEU A 114 -0.87 13.01 -11.04
C LEU A 114 -0.95 14.45 -10.49
N THR A 115 0.21 15.05 -10.33
CA THR A 115 0.36 16.48 -10.04
C THR A 115 1.50 17.06 -10.89
N THR A 116 1.35 18.30 -11.35
CA THR A 116 2.45 19.06 -11.94
C THR A 116 3.20 19.89 -10.88
N LEU A 117 2.68 19.98 -9.66
CA LEU A 117 3.33 20.62 -8.53
C LEU A 117 4.39 19.70 -7.95
N ILE A 118 5.57 19.71 -8.57
CA ILE A 118 6.66 18.80 -8.24
C ILE A 118 7.13 19.01 -6.80
N SER A 119 7.36 17.93 -6.08
CA SER A 119 7.97 17.92 -4.76
C SER A 119 9.17 16.99 -4.71
N LEU A 120 10.35 17.55 -4.44
CA LEU A 120 11.59 16.81 -4.32
C LEU A 120 11.93 16.65 -2.83
N ALA A 121 11.93 15.42 -2.35
CA ALA A 121 12.15 15.11 -0.95
C ALA A 121 13.65 14.95 -0.66
N GLY A 122 14.21 15.91 0.08
CA GLY A 122 15.54 15.81 0.70
C GLY A 122 15.49 15.14 2.06
N ARG A 123 16.62 15.16 2.74
CA ARG A 123 16.75 14.65 4.11
C ARG A 123 16.03 15.54 5.11
N TYR A 124 16.34 16.81 5.12
CA TYR A 124 15.88 17.79 6.11
C TYR A 124 14.75 18.65 5.60
N LEU A 125 14.62 18.78 4.30
CA LEU A 125 13.61 19.62 3.69
C LEU A 125 12.98 18.99 2.44
N VAL A 126 11.92 19.61 1.96
CA VAL A 126 11.26 19.28 0.68
C VAL A 126 11.26 20.53 -0.16
N LEU A 127 11.80 20.44 -1.37
CA LEU A 127 11.79 21.52 -2.36
C LEU A 127 10.56 21.37 -3.26
N MET A 128 9.83 22.48 -3.44
CA MET A 128 8.72 22.60 -4.36
C MET A 128 9.06 23.64 -5.44
N PRO A 129 9.70 23.22 -6.54
CA PRO A 129 10.34 24.13 -7.49
C PRO A 129 9.37 25.06 -8.21
N ASN A 130 8.14 24.61 -8.45
CA ASN A 130 7.12 25.36 -9.19
C ASN A 130 5.90 25.73 -8.34
N ASN A 131 6.06 25.72 -7.01
CA ASN A 131 5.01 26.14 -6.08
C ASN A 131 5.55 27.14 -5.03
N PRO A 132 5.73 28.42 -5.38
CA PRO A 132 6.29 29.43 -4.47
C PRO A 132 5.39 29.74 -3.26
N ARG A 133 4.12 29.35 -3.30
CA ARG A 133 3.18 29.53 -2.19
C ARG A 133 3.29 28.44 -1.14
N ALA A 134 3.86 27.32 -1.48
CA ALA A 134 4.14 26.25 -0.53
C ALA A 134 5.44 26.60 0.19
N GLY A 135 5.44 26.48 1.50
CA GLY A 135 6.65 26.74 2.28
C GLY A 135 6.37 26.76 3.77
N GLY A 136 7.43 26.66 4.55
CA GLY A 136 7.36 26.74 6.00
C GLY A 136 8.02 25.59 6.74
N ILE A 137 7.52 25.30 7.92
CA ILE A 137 8.05 24.28 8.84
C ILE A 137 6.97 23.24 9.07
N SER A 138 7.35 21.97 9.13
CA SER A 138 6.45 20.85 9.41
C SER A 138 5.50 21.17 10.57
N ARG A 139 4.22 20.80 10.43
CA ARG A 139 3.19 21.01 11.46
C ARG A 139 3.42 20.18 12.73
N ARG A 140 4.35 19.20 12.67
CA ARG A 140 4.72 18.35 13.81
C ARG A 140 5.73 19.02 14.74
N ILE A 141 6.35 20.12 14.30
CA ILE A 141 7.36 20.83 15.07
C ILE A 141 6.65 21.99 15.76
N GLU A 142 6.77 22.05 17.07
CA GLU A 142 6.10 23.02 17.95
C GLU A 142 7.12 23.70 18.87
N GLY A 143 6.70 24.77 19.55
CA GLY A 143 7.49 25.43 20.58
C GLY A 143 8.79 26.07 20.07
N ASP A 144 9.82 25.95 20.91
CA ASP A 144 11.13 26.58 20.68
C ASP A 144 11.87 26.02 19.45
N ASP A 145 11.74 24.74 19.18
CA ASP A 145 12.32 24.10 17.99
C ASP A 145 11.82 24.76 16.70
N ARG A 146 10.53 25.11 16.67
CA ARG A 146 9.94 25.79 15.53
C ARG A 146 10.50 27.20 15.33
N ASN A 147 10.76 27.92 16.43
CA ASN A 147 11.33 29.26 16.39
C ASN A 147 12.80 29.20 15.90
N GLN A 148 13.61 28.29 16.44
CA GLN A 148 15.00 28.10 16.01
C GLN A 148 15.08 27.74 14.52
N LEU A 149 14.21 26.87 14.02
CA LEU A 149 14.18 26.53 12.61
C LEU A 149 13.73 27.69 11.72
N ARG A 150 12.87 28.58 12.23
CA ARG A 150 12.50 29.79 11.50
C ARG A 150 13.70 30.73 11.35
N ASP A 151 14.51 30.89 12.39
CA ASP A 151 15.71 31.69 12.36
C ASP A 151 16.75 31.08 11.40
N SER A 152 17.00 29.76 11.50
CA SER A 152 17.89 29.03 10.57
C SER A 152 17.44 29.16 9.11
N MET A 153 16.11 29.10 8.86
CA MET A 153 15.55 29.28 7.52
C MET A 153 15.76 30.68 6.97
N GLY A 154 15.77 31.71 7.86
CA GLY A 154 16.07 33.08 7.50
C GLY A 154 17.51 33.33 7.06
N GLU A 155 18.45 32.48 7.48
CA GLU A 155 19.86 32.53 7.11
C GLU A 155 20.18 31.77 5.80
N MET A 156 19.22 30.96 5.29
CA MET A 156 19.43 30.18 4.06
C MET A 156 19.26 31.03 2.80
N GLU A 157 20.04 30.71 1.79
CA GLU A 157 19.87 31.26 0.43
C GLU A 157 18.73 30.56 -0.28
N MET A 158 17.53 31.17 -0.17
CA MET A 158 16.32 30.60 -0.77
C MET A 158 16.24 30.88 -2.26
N PRO A 159 16.05 29.87 -3.12
CA PRO A 159 15.91 30.08 -4.56
C PRO A 159 14.60 30.81 -4.87
N ASN A 160 14.68 31.84 -5.76
CA ASN A 160 13.52 32.64 -6.15
C ASN A 160 12.43 31.79 -6.84
N GLY A 161 11.19 31.99 -6.42
CA GLY A 161 10.04 31.34 -7.04
C GLY A 161 9.81 29.88 -6.61
N MET A 162 10.59 29.38 -5.67
CA MET A 162 10.46 28.00 -5.15
C MET A 162 9.94 28.00 -3.71
N GLY A 163 9.19 26.96 -3.35
CA GLY A 163 8.73 26.72 -2.00
C GLY A 163 9.62 25.68 -1.29
N VAL A 164 9.87 25.86 0.01
CA VAL A 164 10.63 24.91 0.82
C VAL A 164 9.90 24.62 2.11
N ILE A 165 9.78 23.33 2.46
CA ILE A 165 9.20 22.87 3.73
C ILE A 165 10.28 22.13 4.52
N ILE A 166 10.58 22.61 5.75
CA ILE A 166 11.49 21.89 6.65
C ILE A 166 10.76 20.70 7.27
N ARG A 167 11.37 19.53 7.16
CA ARG A 167 10.91 18.25 7.74
C ARG A 167 11.26 18.19 9.23
N THR A 168 10.62 17.26 9.96
CA THR A 168 10.94 16.99 11.38
C THR A 168 12.40 16.58 11.59
N ALA A 169 13.05 15.98 10.60
CA ALA A 169 14.47 15.63 10.63
C ALA A 169 15.41 16.84 10.66
N GLY A 170 14.91 18.04 10.34
CA GLY A 170 15.68 19.29 10.37
C GLY A 170 15.79 19.92 11.76
N VAL A 171 15.07 19.41 12.77
CA VAL A 171 15.18 19.91 14.15
C VAL A 171 16.59 19.74 14.67
N GLY A 172 17.16 20.81 15.25
CA GLY A 172 18.51 20.84 15.80
C GLY A 172 19.63 20.84 14.75
N ARG A 173 19.33 21.03 13.46
CA ARG A 173 20.33 21.14 12.38
C ARG A 173 20.72 22.58 12.13
N SER A 174 21.98 22.79 11.77
CA SER A 174 22.53 24.10 11.41
C SER A 174 21.96 24.58 10.07
N SER A 175 21.93 25.91 9.86
CA SER A 175 21.60 26.51 8.57
C SER A 175 22.45 25.96 7.41
N GLN A 176 23.71 25.65 7.68
CA GLN A 176 24.63 25.08 6.69
C GLN A 176 24.24 23.66 6.26
N GLU A 177 23.83 22.79 7.20
CA GLU A 177 23.35 21.44 6.87
C GLU A 177 22.06 21.47 6.06
N LEU A 178 21.14 22.40 6.40
CA LEU A 178 19.91 22.63 5.64
C LEU A 178 20.21 23.17 4.24
N GLN A 179 21.23 24.06 4.10
CA GLN A 179 21.65 24.60 2.83
C GLN A 179 22.20 23.53 1.89
N TRP A 180 23.04 22.62 2.39
CA TRP A 180 23.56 21.51 1.57
C TRP A 180 22.44 20.64 0.98
N ASP A 181 21.43 20.33 1.78
CA ASP A 181 20.27 19.54 1.31
C ASP A 181 19.47 20.33 0.24
N LEU A 182 19.31 21.63 0.45
CA LEU A 182 18.65 22.52 -0.51
C LEU A 182 19.43 22.59 -1.84
N ASP A 183 20.74 22.80 -1.78
CA ASP A 183 21.62 22.90 -2.96
C ASP A 183 21.58 21.60 -3.79
N TYR A 184 21.57 20.46 -3.13
CA TYR A 184 21.43 19.16 -3.78
C TYR A 184 20.10 19.09 -4.56
N LEU A 185 18.97 19.48 -3.94
CA LEU A 185 17.67 19.44 -4.56
C LEU A 185 17.52 20.45 -5.70
N VAL A 186 18.12 21.60 -5.60
CA VAL A 186 18.15 22.62 -6.67
C VAL A 186 18.91 22.08 -7.90
N LYS A 187 20.07 21.45 -7.68
CA LYS A 187 20.83 20.78 -8.76
C LYS A 187 20.02 19.65 -9.40
N LEU A 188 19.34 18.84 -8.58
CA LEU A 188 18.48 17.77 -9.09
C LEU A 188 17.34 18.32 -9.95
N TRP A 189 16.70 19.42 -9.53
CA TRP A 189 15.66 20.07 -10.31
C TRP A 189 16.17 20.63 -11.64
N ALA A 190 17.36 21.23 -11.65
CA ALA A 190 17.99 21.69 -12.88
C ALA A 190 18.21 20.53 -13.86
N ALA A 191 18.75 19.40 -13.39
CA ALA A 191 18.95 18.20 -14.20
C ALA A 191 17.64 17.63 -14.76
N ILE A 192 16.54 17.64 -13.95
CA ILE A 192 15.19 17.23 -14.42
C ILE A 192 14.74 18.13 -15.58
N LYS A 193 14.86 19.44 -15.43
CA LYS A 193 14.48 20.38 -16.49
C LYS A 193 15.29 20.15 -17.77
N ASP A 194 16.60 20.04 -17.67
CA ASP A 194 17.48 19.82 -18.82
C ASP A 194 17.12 18.53 -19.56
N ALA A 195 16.84 17.44 -18.81
CA ALA A 195 16.45 16.16 -19.39
C ALA A 195 15.09 16.21 -20.14
N THR A 196 14.26 17.21 -19.87
CA THR A 196 12.94 17.33 -20.50
C THR A 196 12.95 18.19 -21.78
N VAL A 197 14.03 18.94 -22.07
CA VAL A 197 14.09 19.87 -23.20
C VAL A 197 14.13 19.11 -24.54
N ASP A 198 15.00 18.12 -24.68
CA ASP A 198 15.33 17.51 -25.96
C ASP A 198 14.50 16.27 -26.29
N ARG A 199 13.56 15.87 -25.46
CA ARG A 199 12.84 14.60 -25.58
C ARG A 199 11.33 14.77 -25.58
N SER A 200 10.64 14.19 -26.59
CA SER A 200 9.18 14.21 -26.67
C SER A 200 8.54 13.29 -25.63
N ALA A 201 7.37 13.66 -25.11
CA ALA A 201 6.55 12.83 -24.23
C ALA A 201 5.94 11.63 -24.98
N PRO A 202 5.59 10.49 -24.31
CA PRO A 202 5.78 10.25 -22.89
C PRO A 202 7.10 9.56 -22.54
N PHE A 203 7.75 9.90 -21.43
CA PHE A 203 8.89 9.14 -20.87
C PHE A 203 9.14 9.40 -19.39
N LEU A 204 9.81 8.47 -18.71
CA LEU A 204 10.27 8.60 -17.33
C LEU A 204 11.48 9.56 -17.29
N VAL A 205 11.35 10.65 -16.54
CA VAL A 205 12.43 11.65 -16.36
C VAL A 205 13.28 11.32 -15.14
N LEU A 206 12.63 11.07 -14.01
CA LEU A 206 13.30 10.72 -12.75
C LEU A 206 12.53 9.59 -12.07
N GLN A 207 13.23 8.52 -11.79
CA GLN A 207 12.75 7.50 -10.86
C GLN A 207 13.07 7.92 -9.44
N GLU A 208 12.08 7.86 -8.53
CA GLU A 208 12.34 8.05 -7.09
C GLU A 208 13.45 7.09 -6.64
N SER A 209 14.28 7.56 -5.75
CA SER A 209 15.39 6.79 -5.21
C SER A 209 14.92 5.41 -4.73
N ASN A 210 15.75 4.38 -4.93
CA ASN A 210 15.50 3.04 -4.44
C ASN A 210 15.33 3.02 -2.90
N VAL A 211 14.89 1.88 -2.38
CA VAL A 211 14.62 1.74 -0.94
C VAL A 211 15.85 2.02 -0.08
N ILE A 212 17.06 1.77 -0.57
CA ILE A 212 18.31 1.99 0.15
C ILE A 212 18.50 3.48 0.43
N ILE A 213 18.47 4.29 -0.62
CA ILE A 213 18.62 5.75 -0.52
C ILE A 213 17.47 6.36 0.27
N ARG A 214 16.23 5.91 0.02
CA ARG A 214 15.05 6.35 0.79
C ARG A 214 15.20 6.04 2.27
N ALA A 215 15.61 4.82 2.63
CA ALA A 215 15.77 4.40 4.01
C ALA A 215 16.89 5.19 4.71
N ILE A 216 18.04 5.37 4.06
CA ILE A 216 19.14 6.18 4.59
C ILE A 216 18.66 7.64 4.77
N ARG A 217 18.03 8.24 3.75
CA ARG A 217 17.49 9.58 3.82
C ARG A 217 16.49 9.77 4.96
N ASP A 218 15.65 8.77 5.19
CA ASP A 218 14.53 8.91 6.12
C ASP A 218 14.83 8.40 7.53
N TYR A 219 15.71 7.41 7.70
CA TYR A 219 15.96 6.76 8.98
C TYR A 219 17.34 7.04 9.59
N LEU A 220 18.39 7.36 8.78
CA LEU A 220 19.72 7.55 9.35
C LEU A 220 19.75 8.78 10.26
N ARG A 221 19.95 8.54 11.55
CA ARG A 221 20.00 9.53 12.64
C ARG A 221 21.13 9.19 13.59
N ASP A 222 21.31 10.03 14.61
CA ASP A 222 22.34 9.85 15.64
C ASP A 222 22.15 8.55 16.43
N ASP A 223 20.89 8.13 16.63
CA ASP A 223 20.49 6.89 17.31
C ASP A 223 20.77 5.60 16.50
N ILE A 224 21.13 5.71 15.23
CA ILE A 224 21.59 4.58 14.42
C ILE A 224 23.10 4.46 14.53
N ASP A 225 23.60 3.42 15.17
CA ASP A 225 25.04 3.21 15.35
C ASP A 225 25.74 2.82 14.05
N GLN A 226 25.15 1.91 13.28
CA GLN A 226 25.75 1.36 12.07
C GLN A 226 24.70 1.10 10.99
N VAL A 227 25.14 1.23 9.75
CA VAL A 227 24.42 0.79 8.55
C VAL A 227 25.25 -0.30 7.90
N LEU A 228 24.79 -1.54 7.96
CA LEU A 228 25.46 -2.69 7.37
C LEU A 228 24.79 -3.06 6.04
N ILE A 229 25.58 -3.20 5.00
CA ILE A 229 25.12 -3.47 3.64
C ILE A 229 25.87 -4.68 3.11
N ASP A 230 25.17 -5.70 2.61
CA ASP A 230 25.74 -6.97 2.18
C ASP A 230 26.14 -7.03 0.69
N SER A 231 25.88 -5.97 -0.08
CA SER A 231 26.23 -5.85 -1.50
C SER A 231 27.24 -4.71 -1.73
N PRO A 232 28.34 -4.94 -2.44
CA PRO A 232 29.33 -3.91 -2.75
C PRO A 232 28.76 -2.74 -3.57
N ASP A 233 27.89 -3.03 -4.54
CA ASP A 233 27.28 -2.00 -5.40
C ASP A 233 26.32 -1.12 -4.60
N ALA A 234 25.47 -1.75 -3.78
CA ALA A 234 24.56 -1.06 -2.88
C ALA A 234 25.30 -0.23 -1.82
N HIS A 235 26.45 -0.76 -1.31
CA HIS A 235 27.30 -0.04 -0.39
C HIS A 235 27.89 1.22 -1.06
N LYS A 236 28.40 1.10 -2.29
CA LYS A 236 28.96 2.24 -3.02
C LYS A 236 27.89 3.32 -3.24
N GLU A 237 26.70 2.94 -3.70
CA GLU A 237 25.58 3.88 -3.91
C GLU A 237 25.20 4.61 -2.60
N ALA A 238 25.06 3.87 -1.51
CA ALA A 238 24.77 4.42 -0.18
C ALA A 238 25.87 5.36 0.32
N TYR A 239 27.12 4.98 0.14
CA TYR A 239 28.29 5.75 0.56
C TYR A 239 28.41 7.07 -0.23
N ASP A 240 28.22 7.01 -1.55
CA ASP A 240 28.26 8.20 -2.42
C ASP A 240 27.17 9.20 -2.03
N PHE A 241 25.94 8.70 -1.80
CA PHE A 241 24.83 9.54 -1.35
C PHE A 241 25.10 10.20 0.02
N VAL A 242 25.55 9.41 1.00
CA VAL A 242 25.81 9.93 2.35
C VAL A 242 26.99 10.93 2.34
N SER A 243 28.00 10.71 1.50
CA SER A 243 29.12 11.62 1.35
C SER A 243 28.72 13.01 0.85
N GLN A 244 27.67 13.07 0.00
CA GLN A 244 27.16 14.31 -0.59
C GLN A 244 26.19 15.05 0.32
N VAL A 245 25.28 14.32 0.98
CA VAL A 245 24.15 14.91 1.72
C VAL A 245 24.40 14.94 3.23
N MET A 246 25.12 13.97 3.77
CA MET A 246 25.31 13.78 5.21
C MET A 246 26.74 13.33 5.55
N PRO A 247 27.79 14.09 5.21
CA PRO A 247 29.19 13.63 5.32
C PRO A 247 29.58 13.22 6.74
N HIS A 248 28.98 13.79 7.77
CA HIS A 248 29.21 13.43 9.17
C HIS A 248 28.78 12.02 9.55
N TYR A 249 27.84 11.38 8.80
CA TYR A 249 27.41 9.99 9.01
C TYR A 249 28.18 8.97 8.16
N GLN A 250 29.11 9.37 7.32
CA GLN A 250 29.84 8.50 6.41
C GLN A 250 30.53 7.33 7.12
N HIS A 251 31.06 7.55 8.34
CA HIS A 251 31.70 6.55 9.15
C HIS A 251 30.77 5.41 9.62
N LYS A 252 29.47 5.62 9.59
CA LYS A 252 28.45 4.62 9.97
C LYS A 252 28.16 3.62 8.87
N ILE A 253 28.44 3.94 7.59
CA ILE A 253 28.17 3.08 6.44
C ILE A 253 29.29 2.05 6.31
N ARG A 254 28.95 0.76 6.42
CA ARG A 254 29.91 -0.34 6.39
C ARG A 254 29.46 -1.47 5.48
N LEU A 255 30.40 -1.99 4.70
CA LEU A 255 30.20 -3.22 3.95
C LEU A 255 30.27 -4.43 4.90
N TYR A 256 29.27 -5.31 4.79
CA TYR A 256 29.19 -6.56 5.54
C TYR A 256 29.79 -7.70 4.71
N ASN A 257 30.86 -8.34 5.23
CA ASN A 257 31.63 -9.39 4.54
C ASN A 257 31.69 -10.71 5.33
N ASP A 258 30.83 -10.92 6.32
CA ASP A 258 30.77 -12.16 7.09
C ASP A 258 30.14 -13.29 6.24
N PRO A 259 30.60 -14.56 6.34
CA PRO A 259 30.01 -15.68 5.62
C PRO A 259 28.58 -16.02 6.04
N VAL A 260 28.14 -15.59 7.23
CA VAL A 260 26.74 -15.76 7.67
C VAL A 260 25.89 -14.66 7.04
N PRO A 261 24.76 -14.98 6.36
CA PRO A 261 23.88 -13.97 5.79
C PRO A 261 23.45 -12.90 6.81
N LEU A 262 23.40 -11.64 6.40
CA LEU A 262 23.20 -10.49 7.28
C LEU A 262 21.97 -10.61 8.18
N PHE A 263 20.82 -10.95 7.62
CA PHE A 263 19.56 -11.05 8.38
C PHE A 263 19.53 -12.28 9.30
N ASN A 264 20.21 -13.37 8.92
CA ASN A 264 20.37 -14.54 9.77
C ASN A 264 21.26 -14.27 10.97
N ARG A 265 22.33 -13.48 10.79
CA ARG A 265 23.21 -13.05 11.89
C ARG A 265 22.45 -12.33 13.00
N TYR A 266 21.48 -11.49 12.62
CA TYR A 266 20.64 -10.73 13.56
C TYR A 266 19.34 -11.43 13.93
N GLN A 267 19.08 -12.66 13.44
CA GLN A 267 17.92 -13.49 13.76
C GLN A 267 16.57 -12.80 13.47
N ILE A 268 16.50 -12.05 12.36
CA ILE A 268 15.30 -11.28 12.00
C ILE A 268 14.46 -11.91 10.88
N GLU A 269 14.94 -12.94 10.17
CA GLU A 269 14.16 -13.58 9.10
C GLU A 269 12.83 -14.15 9.61
N SER A 270 12.82 -14.83 10.75
CA SER A 270 11.58 -15.34 11.34
C SER A 270 10.58 -14.24 11.71
N GLN A 271 11.08 -13.07 12.09
CA GLN A 271 10.24 -11.92 12.41
C GLN A 271 9.66 -11.27 11.17
N ILE A 272 10.40 -11.30 10.05
CA ILE A 272 9.92 -10.88 8.72
C ILE A 272 8.82 -11.83 8.26
N GLU A 273 9.05 -13.15 8.32
CA GLU A 273 8.03 -14.14 7.96
C GLU A 273 6.76 -14.02 8.82
N THR A 274 6.89 -13.71 10.10
CA THR A 274 5.74 -13.44 10.97
C THR A 274 4.91 -12.24 10.49
N ALA A 275 5.53 -11.25 9.84
CA ALA A 275 4.81 -10.11 9.29
C ALA A 275 3.92 -10.46 8.08
N PHE A 276 4.09 -11.63 7.46
CA PHE A 276 3.21 -12.16 6.42
C PHE A 276 2.10 -13.07 6.97
N GLN A 277 2.20 -13.52 8.22
CA GLN A 277 1.22 -14.41 8.86
C GLN A 277 0.05 -13.62 9.43
N ARG A 278 -1.13 -14.25 9.46
CA ARG A 278 -2.34 -13.70 10.08
C ARG A 278 -2.21 -13.64 11.60
N ASP A 279 -1.66 -14.70 12.20
CA ASP A 279 -1.54 -14.91 13.65
C ASP A 279 -0.14 -14.56 14.12
N VAL A 280 -0.02 -13.77 15.19
CA VAL A 280 1.24 -13.39 15.82
C VAL A 280 1.22 -13.77 17.29
N GLN A 281 2.22 -14.54 17.73
CA GLN A 281 2.33 -15.01 19.12
C GLN A 281 2.88 -13.89 20.02
N LEU A 282 2.32 -13.82 21.25
CA LEU A 282 2.79 -12.93 22.30
C LEU A 282 3.72 -13.64 23.28
N PRO A 283 4.63 -12.93 23.96
CA PRO A 283 5.62 -13.52 24.87
C PRO A 283 5.00 -14.33 26.02
N SER A 284 3.83 -13.95 26.52
CA SER A 284 3.11 -14.66 27.58
C SER A 284 2.40 -15.92 27.13
N GLY A 285 2.30 -16.17 25.81
CA GLY A 285 1.60 -17.30 25.21
C GLY A 285 0.21 -16.97 24.66
N GLY A 286 -0.23 -15.71 24.74
CA GLY A 286 -1.37 -15.19 23.98
C GLY A 286 -1.03 -14.99 22.50
N SER A 287 -1.99 -14.55 21.72
CA SER A 287 -1.80 -14.23 20.30
C SER A 287 -2.67 -13.06 19.86
N ILE A 288 -2.22 -12.38 18.82
CA ILE A 288 -3.03 -11.40 18.09
C ILE A 288 -3.32 -11.94 16.69
N VAL A 289 -4.52 -11.67 16.20
CA VAL A 289 -4.99 -12.04 14.86
C VAL A 289 -5.27 -10.76 14.08
N ILE A 290 -4.60 -10.58 12.94
CA ILE A 290 -4.68 -9.35 12.15
C ILE A 290 -5.38 -9.65 10.83
N ASP A 291 -6.58 -9.11 10.65
CA ASP A 291 -7.43 -9.33 9.49
C ASP A 291 -7.66 -8.03 8.72
N PRO A 292 -7.02 -7.84 7.56
CA PRO A 292 -7.36 -6.75 6.65
C PRO A 292 -8.69 -7.04 5.96
N THR A 293 -9.63 -6.09 6.05
CA THR A 293 -10.87 -6.10 5.27
C THR A 293 -10.80 -5.05 4.15
N GLU A 294 -11.84 -4.94 3.34
CA GLU A 294 -11.90 -3.92 2.28
C GLU A 294 -11.80 -2.48 2.83
N ALA A 295 -12.39 -2.21 3.99
CA ALA A 295 -12.53 -0.86 4.53
C ALA A 295 -11.60 -0.56 5.70
N LEU A 296 -11.25 -1.54 6.51
CA LEU A 296 -10.50 -1.37 7.75
C LEU A 296 -9.64 -2.61 8.07
N VAL A 297 -8.75 -2.48 9.04
CA VAL A 297 -8.02 -3.61 9.62
C VAL A 297 -8.65 -3.91 10.98
N SER A 298 -9.08 -5.15 11.19
CA SER A 298 -9.53 -5.64 12.50
C SER A 298 -8.42 -6.47 13.16
N ILE A 299 -8.27 -6.30 14.47
CA ILE A 299 -7.28 -7.02 15.27
C ILE A 299 -7.98 -7.61 16.48
N ASP A 300 -7.92 -8.93 16.62
CA ASP A 300 -8.45 -9.69 17.75
C ASP A 300 -7.30 -10.16 18.66
N ILE A 301 -7.56 -10.28 19.97
CA ILE A 301 -6.56 -10.65 20.98
C ILE A 301 -7.04 -11.88 21.74
N ASN A 302 -6.20 -12.91 21.74
CA ASN A 302 -6.47 -14.19 22.38
C ASN A 302 -5.49 -14.45 23.54
N SER A 303 -6.00 -14.77 24.72
CA SER A 303 -5.21 -15.10 25.92
C SER A 303 -5.04 -16.61 26.17
N ALA A 304 -5.50 -17.48 25.29
CA ALA A 304 -5.77 -18.91 25.49
C ALA A 304 -4.64 -19.75 26.16
N ARG A 305 -3.39 -19.29 26.14
CA ARG A 305 -2.24 -19.95 26.78
C ARG A 305 -1.53 -19.12 27.84
N ALA A 306 -2.00 -17.90 28.08
CA ALA A 306 -1.43 -17.01 29.08
C ALA A 306 -1.97 -17.38 30.47
N THR A 307 -1.21 -18.14 31.27
CA THR A 307 -1.61 -18.63 32.59
C THR A 307 -0.73 -18.06 33.73
N LYS A 308 0.01 -16.99 33.45
CA LYS A 308 0.98 -16.42 34.41
C LYS A 308 0.37 -15.39 35.36
N GLY A 309 -0.87 -14.95 35.17
CA GLY A 309 -1.56 -14.00 36.06
C GLY A 309 -2.10 -14.68 37.34
N GLY A 310 -2.21 -13.93 38.41
CA GLY A 310 -2.80 -14.38 39.66
C GLY A 310 -4.34 -14.52 39.62
N ASP A 311 -4.97 -13.78 38.69
CA ASP A 311 -6.40 -13.87 38.37
C ASP A 311 -6.66 -13.58 36.87
N ILE A 312 -7.93 -13.67 36.48
CA ILE A 312 -8.38 -13.46 35.09
C ILE A 312 -8.12 -12.00 34.63
N GLU A 313 -8.36 -11.07 35.52
CA GLU A 313 -8.20 -9.63 35.22
C GLU A 313 -6.73 -9.24 35.04
N GLU A 314 -5.81 -9.79 35.85
CA GLU A 314 -4.37 -9.57 35.71
C GLU A 314 -3.84 -10.20 34.42
N THR A 315 -4.33 -11.40 34.08
CA THR A 315 -4.00 -12.07 32.81
C THR A 315 -4.47 -11.25 31.61
N ALA A 316 -5.70 -10.71 31.65
CA ALA A 316 -6.23 -9.86 30.60
C ALA A 316 -5.40 -8.58 30.44
N LEU A 317 -5.08 -7.90 31.54
CA LEU A 317 -4.25 -6.69 31.51
C LEU A 317 -2.86 -6.97 30.91
N GLN A 318 -2.17 -8.01 31.38
CA GLN A 318 -0.83 -8.36 30.89
C GLN A 318 -0.85 -8.70 29.39
N THR A 319 -1.82 -9.51 28.95
CA THR A 319 -1.98 -9.86 27.55
C THR A 319 -2.27 -8.63 26.69
N ASN A 320 -3.15 -7.73 27.15
CA ASN A 320 -3.48 -6.50 26.44
C ASN A 320 -2.30 -5.54 26.35
N LEU A 321 -1.45 -5.45 27.37
CA LEU A 321 -0.23 -4.63 27.34
C LEU A 321 0.79 -5.17 26.34
N GLU A 322 1.02 -6.48 26.33
CA GLU A 322 1.90 -7.13 25.33
C GLU A 322 1.34 -6.98 23.92
N ALA A 323 0.02 -7.13 23.75
CA ALA A 323 -0.66 -6.94 22.49
C ALA A 323 -0.52 -5.50 21.98
N ALA A 324 -0.65 -4.48 22.84
CA ALA A 324 -0.47 -3.08 22.44
C ALA A 324 0.92 -2.81 21.85
N ASP A 325 1.98 -3.34 22.47
CA ASP A 325 3.36 -3.23 21.95
C ASP A 325 3.52 -3.94 20.62
N GLU A 326 3.02 -5.17 20.51
CA GLU A 326 3.18 -5.99 19.32
C GLU A 326 2.33 -5.48 18.16
N ILE A 327 1.10 -5.03 18.41
CA ILE A 327 0.24 -4.40 17.40
C ILE A 327 0.92 -3.17 16.80
N ALA A 328 1.44 -2.26 17.63
CA ALA A 328 2.17 -1.09 17.17
C ALA A 328 3.38 -1.47 16.31
N ARG A 329 4.09 -2.53 16.66
CA ARG A 329 5.21 -3.08 15.88
C ARG A 329 4.74 -3.67 14.56
N GLN A 330 3.72 -4.52 14.56
CA GLN A 330 3.17 -5.16 13.37
C GLN A 330 2.60 -4.16 12.37
N LEU A 331 1.94 -3.10 12.84
CA LEU A 331 1.45 -2.03 11.96
C LEU A 331 2.59 -1.33 11.21
N ARG A 332 3.75 -1.14 11.85
CA ARG A 332 4.94 -0.57 11.20
C ARG A 332 5.57 -1.57 10.23
N LEU A 333 5.81 -2.83 10.65
CA LEU A 333 6.43 -3.85 9.81
C LEU A 333 5.62 -4.14 8.55
N ARG A 334 4.29 -4.23 8.69
CA ARG A 334 3.36 -4.50 7.58
C ARG A 334 2.98 -3.26 6.78
N ASP A 335 3.34 -2.07 7.26
CA ASP A 335 2.93 -0.76 6.75
C ASP A 335 1.41 -0.61 6.57
N MET A 336 0.67 -1.16 7.53
CA MET A 336 -0.78 -1.08 7.53
C MET A 336 -1.25 0.31 7.93
N GLY A 337 -2.20 0.87 7.19
CA GLY A 337 -2.77 2.17 7.45
C GLY A 337 -4.26 2.24 7.10
N GLY A 338 -4.86 3.36 7.40
CA GLY A 338 -6.30 3.55 7.33
C GLY A 338 -6.95 3.44 8.71
N LEU A 339 -8.19 3.02 8.76
CA LEU A 339 -8.91 2.76 10.01
C LEU A 339 -8.54 1.37 10.54
N ILE A 340 -8.21 1.31 11.81
CA ILE A 340 -7.83 0.08 12.52
C ILE A 340 -8.69 -0.03 13.76
N VAL A 341 -9.29 -1.19 13.98
CA VAL A 341 -10.11 -1.49 15.15
C VAL A 341 -9.50 -2.67 15.89
N ILE A 342 -9.22 -2.48 17.16
CA ILE A 342 -8.59 -3.49 18.03
C ILE A 342 -9.61 -3.93 19.07
N ASP A 343 -9.86 -5.22 19.16
CA ASP A 343 -10.70 -5.85 20.17
C ASP A 343 -9.83 -6.31 21.34
N PHE A 344 -9.75 -5.46 22.37
CA PHE A 344 -9.02 -5.79 23.59
C PHE A 344 -9.83 -6.72 24.49
N ILE A 345 -9.14 -7.67 25.14
CA ILE A 345 -9.77 -8.51 26.14
C ILE A 345 -10.43 -7.62 27.20
N ASP A 346 -11.67 -7.93 27.56
CA ASP A 346 -12.46 -7.15 28.51
C ASP A 346 -11.72 -6.91 29.84
N MET A 347 -11.74 -5.66 30.28
CA MET A 347 -11.18 -5.21 31.55
C MET A 347 -12.21 -4.36 32.32
N ASN A 348 -12.56 -4.79 33.51
CA ASN A 348 -13.53 -4.06 34.36
C ASN A 348 -12.97 -2.74 34.94
N PRO A 349 -11.73 -2.69 35.49
CA PRO A 349 -11.21 -1.46 36.11
C PRO A 349 -10.79 -0.44 35.03
N ALA A 350 -11.36 0.76 35.08
CA ALA A 350 -11.00 1.86 34.20
C ALA A 350 -9.50 2.22 34.24
N ARG A 351 -8.81 1.94 35.36
CA ARG A 351 -7.35 2.11 35.46
C ARG A 351 -6.60 1.20 34.50
N ASN A 352 -7.07 -0.05 34.33
CA ASN A 352 -6.45 -1.03 33.44
C ASN A 352 -6.64 -0.62 31.97
N GLN A 353 -7.85 -0.18 31.61
CA GLN A 353 -8.13 0.37 30.27
C GLN A 353 -7.21 1.56 29.94
N ARG A 354 -7.04 2.50 30.89
CA ARG A 354 -6.11 3.64 30.73
C ARG A 354 -4.65 3.21 30.59
N ALA A 355 -4.24 2.16 31.33
CA ALA A 355 -2.88 1.63 31.22
C ALA A 355 -2.61 1.10 29.80
N VAL A 356 -3.54 0.34 29.21
CA VAL A 356 -3.45 -0.17 27.84
C VAL A 356 -3.50 0.97 26.82
N GLU A 357 -4.39 1.96 26.97
CA GLU A 357 -4.43 3.14 26.11
C GLU A 357 -3.10 3.91 26.10
N ASN A 358 -2.51 4.13 27.28
CA ASN A 358 -1.22 4.82 27.40
C ASN A 358 -0.11 3.99 26.76
N ARG A 359 -0.06 2.68 27.05
CA ARG A 359 0.92 1.77 26.45
C ARG A 359 0.86 1.80 24.93
N MET A 360 -0.35 1.79 24.37
CA MET A 360 -0.54 1.88 22.91
C MET A 360 -0.02 3.22 22.37
N ARG A 361 -0.27 4.35 23.02
CA ARG A 361 0.26 5.67 22.61
C ARG A 361 1.79 5.70 22.68
N ASP A 362 2.37 5.16 23.76
CA ASP A 362 3.84 5.10 23.92
C ASP A 362 4.49 4.22 22.84
N ALA A 363 3.92 3.06 22.55
CA ALA A 363 4.40 2.15 21.51
C ALA A 363 4.31 2.74 20.09
N LEU A 364 3.32 3.62 19.84
CA LEU A 364 3.12 4.32 18.59
C LEU A 364 3.95 5.61 18.47
N ALA A 365 4.54 6.12 19.55
CA ALA A 365 5.35 7.36 19.51
C ALA A 365 6.55 7.27 18.56
N ILE A 366 7.08 6.07 18.35
CA ILE A 366 8.19 5.78 17.43
C ILE A 366 7.74 5.79 15.95
N ASP A 367 6.43 5.67 15.69
CA ASP A 367 5.91 5.54 14.33
C ASP A 367 6.07 6.86 13.55
N ARG A 368 6.61 6.76 12.34
CA ARG A 368 6.75 7.91 11.43
C ARG A 368 5.41 8.35 10.84
N ALA A 369 4.45 7.44 10.74
CA ALA A 369 3.12 7.76 10.25
C ALA A 369 2.39 8.65 11.25
N ARG A 370 1.52 9.51 10.75
CA ARG A 370 0.58 10.23 11.62
C ARG A 370 -0.46 9.24 12.12
N VAL A 371 -0.55 9.10 13.44
CA VAL A 371 -1.51 8.22 14.10
C VAL A 371 -2.45 9.05 14.97
N GLN A 372 -3.72 8.71 14.95
CA GLN A 372 -4.73 9.22 15.90
C GLN A 372 -5.33 8.03 16.61
N VAL A 373 -5.28 8.03 17.95
CA VAL A 373 -5.74 6.93 18.80
C VAL A 373 -6.93 7.41 19.63
N GLY A 374 -8.02 6.66 19.57
CA GLY A 374 -9.21 6.87 20.39
C GLY A 374 -9.03 6.42 21.83
N ARG A 375 -10.15 6.24 22.52
CA ARG A 375 -10.24 5.59 23.83
C ARG A 375 -10.88 4.22 23.66
N ILE A 376 -10.63 3.32 24.60
CA ILE A 376 -11.34 2.04 24.65
C ILE A 376 -12.82 2.33 24.90
N SER A 377 -13.66 1.85 24.00
CA SER A 377 -15.11 2.03 24.08
C SER A 377 -15.72 1.11 25.14
N ARG A 378 -17.00 1.34 25.47
CA ARG A 378 -17.77 0.43 26.35
C ARG A 378 -17.90 -1.00 25.83
N PHE A 379 -17.50 -1.25 24.59
CA PHE A 379 -17.52 -2.58 23.95
C PHE A 379 -16.13 -3.24 23.91
N GLY A 380 -15.12 -2.70 24.61
CA GLY A 380 -13.74 -3.22 24.57
C GLY A 380 -12.92 -2.75 23.36
N LEU A 381 -13.55 -2.09 22.39
CA LEU A 381 -12.92 -1.72 21.12
C LEU A 381 -12.11 -0.43 21.23
N LEU A 382 -10.88 -0.46 20.72
CA LEU A 382 -10.07 0.74 20.50
C LEU A 382 -10.01 1.05 19.01
N GLU A 383 -10.46 2.23 18.63
CA GLU A 383 -10.40 2.73 17.27
C GLU A 383 -9.18 3.63 17.09
N MET A 384 -8.47 3.44 15.99
CA MET A 384 -7.34 4.29 15.61
C MET A 384 -7.28 4.51 14.11
N SER A 385 -6.64 5.60 13.70
CA SER A 385 -6.35 5.90 12.29
C SER A 385 -4.85 6.09 12.11
N ARG A 386 -4.26 5.38 11.15
CA ARG A 386 -2.85 5.49 10.78
C ARG A 386 -2.71 5.95 9.33
N GLN A 387 -1.90 6.95 9.09
CA GLN A 387 -1.60 7.41 7.75
C GLN A 387 -0.88 6.31 6.95
N ARG A 388 -1.34 6.01 5.73
CA ARG A 388 -0.62 5.13 4.81
C ARG A 388 0.59 5.88 4.25
N LEU A 389 1.79 5.35 4.47
CA LEU A 389 3.02 5.89 3.89
C LEU A 389 3.30 5.30 2.51
N ARG A 390 3.01 3.99 2.35
CA ARG A 390 3.20 3.19 1.14
C ARG A 390 2.19 2.04 1.09
N PRO A 391 2.12 1.23 0.01
CA PRO A 391 1.34 0.00 0.00
C PRO A 391 1.81 -0.96 1.11
N SER A 392 0.88 -1.69 1.72
CA SER A 392 1.21 -2.67 2.76
C SER A 392 1.98 -3.87 2.19
N LEU A 393 2.68 -4.63 3.04
CA LEU A 393 3.39 -5.84 2.63
C LEU A 393 2.45 -6.83 1.90
N GLY A 394 1.23 -6.99 2.37
CA GLY A 394 0.23 -7.84 1.72
C GLY A 394 -0.17 -7.33 0.33
N GLU A 395 -0.31 -6.01 0.15
CA GLU A 395 -0.65 -5.42 -1.16
C GLU A 395 0.49 -5.56 -2.19
N THR A 396 1.74 -5.60 -1.74
CA THR A 396 2.92 -5.70 -2.63
C THR A 396 3.31 -7.13 -2.97
N SER A 397 3.09 -8.09 -2.05
CA SER A 397 3.62 -9.44 -2.15
C SER A 397 2.56 -10.52 -2.36
N ALA A 398 1.26 -10.21 -2.11
CA ALA A 398 0.18 -11.17 -2.23
C ALA A 398 -0.72 -10.88 -3.44
N THR A 399 -1.31 -11.95 -3.98
CA THR A 399 -2.40 -11.89 -4.95
C THR A 399 -3.70 -12.31 -4.28
N VAL A 400 -4.82 -11.69 -4.69
CA VAL A 400 -6.13 -12.10 -4.19
C VAL A 400 -6.36 -13.55 -4.56
N CYS A 401 -6.72 -14.39 -3.58
CA CYS A 401 -7.01 -15.80 -3.83
C CYS A 401 -8.14 -15.94 -4.87
N PRO A 402 -7.91 -16.56 -6.03
CA PRO A 402 -8.93 -16.67 -7.08
C PRO A 402 -10.14 -17.50 -6.64
N ARG A 403 -9.94 -18.41 -5.68
CA ARG A 403 -10.98 -19.31 -5.19
C ARG A 403 -11.98 -18.62 -4.27
N CYS A 404 -11.53 -17.86 -3.26
CA CYS A 404 -12.42 -17.17 -2.32
C CYS A 404 -12.56 -15.66 -2.56
N THR A 405 -11.82 -15.11 -3.51
CA THR A 405 -11.82 -13.66 -3.86
C THR A 405 -11.64 -12.73 -2.65
N GLY A 406 -10.87 -13.20 -1.64
CA GLY A 406 -10.59 -12.46 -0.41
C GLY A 406 -11.57 -12.70 0.75
N GLN A 407 -12.59 -13.56 0.57
CA GLN A 407 -13.60 -13.83 1.61
C GLN A 407 -13.11 -14.75 2.75
N GLY A 408 -11.99 -15.49 2.55
CA GLY A 408 -11.46 -16.43 3.53
C GLY A 408 -12.21 -17.76 3.62
N THR A 409 -13.46 -17.83 3.15
CA THR A 409 -14.30 -19.03 3.11
C THR A 409 -14.88 -19.24 1.73
N ILE A 410 -15.24 -20.47 1.41
CA ILE A 410 -15.95 -20.82 0.18
C ILE A 410 -17.19 -21.64 0.54
N ARG A 411 -18.15 -21.65 -0.36
CA ARG A 411 -19.34 -22.47 -0.24
C ARG A 411 -18.96 -23.95 -0.37
N ASP A 412 -19.48 -24.81 0.50
CA ASP A 412 -19.24 -26.26 0.42
C ASP A 412 -19.89 -26.89 -0.82
N THR A 413 -19.34 -28.03 -1.24
CA THR A 413 -19.74 -28.73 -2.47
C THR A 413 -21.23 -29.08 -2.50
N ASN A 414 -21.81 -29.52 -1.37
CA ASN A 414 -23.21 -29.93 -1.30
C ASN A 414 -24.14 -28.72 -1.45
N SER A 415 -23.85 -27.63 -0.71
CA SER A 415 -24.60 -26.38 -0.76
C SER A 415 -24.52 -25.73 -2.15
N LEU A 416 -23.33 -25.80 -2.77
CA LEU A 416 -23.09 -25.29 -4.12
C LEU A 416 -23.92 -26.09 -5.16
N ALA A 417 -23.85 -27.42 -5.11
CA ALA A 417 -24.58 -28.30 -6.01
C ALA A 417 -26.11 -28.09 -5.93
N LEU A 418 -26.66 -27.93 -4.72
CA LEU A 418 -28.08 -27.63 -4.55
C LEU A 418 -28.46 -26.24 -5.12
N SER A 419 -27.55 -25.28 -5.04
CA SER A 419 -27.79 -23.96 -5.65
C SER A 419 -27.78 -24.06 -7.17
N ILE A 420 -26.84 -24.79 -7.74
CA ILE A 420 -26.75 -25.03 -9.20
C ILE A 420 -28.01 -25.74 -9.69
N LEU A 421 -28.48 -26.76 -8.97
CA LEU A 421 -29.70 -27.46 -9.33
C LEU A 421 -30.91 -26.54 -9.39
N ARG A 422 -31.07 -25.62 -8.44
CA ARG A 422 -32.15 -24.61 -8.45
C ARG A 422 -32.02 -23.63 -9.64
N LEU A 423 -30.79 -23.22 -9.96
CA LEU A 423 -30.59 -22.35 -11.14
C LEU A 423 -30.88 -23.09 -12.45
N VAL A 424 -30.48 -24.34 -12.55
CA VAL A 424 -30.83 -25.19 -13.69
C VAL A 424 -32.32 -25.31 -13.83
N GLU A 425 -33.07 -25.55 -12.74
CA GLU A 425 -34.50 -25.58 -12.72
C GLU A 425 -35.18 -24.26 -13.14
N GLU A 426 -34.63 -23.13 -12.64
CA GLU A 426 -35.09 -21.78 -13.01
C GLU A 426 -34.89 -21.52 -14.50
N GLU A 427 -33.69 -21.82 -15.04
CA GLU A 427 -33.40 -21.63 -16.46
C GLU A 427 -34.24 -22.57 -17.38
N ALA A 428 -34.47 -23.81 -16.91
CA ALA A 428 -35.28 -24.78 -17.64
C ALA A 428 -36.78 -24.34 -17.76
N ASN A 429 -37.27 -23.63 -16.75
CA ASN A 429 -38.66 -23.13 -16.77
C ASN A 429 -38.89 -21.88 -17.66
N LYS A 430 -37.84 -21.27 -18.20
CA LYS A 430 -37.96 -20.10 -19.09
C LYS A 430 -38.46 -20.55 -20.48
N GLU A 431 -39.25 -19.68 -21.10
CA GLU A 431 -39.84 -19.95 -22.44
C GLU A 431 -38.73 -20.20 -23.49
N ARG A 432 -38.96 -21.18 -24.39
CA ARG A 432 -38.02 -21.59 -25.47
C ARG A 432 -36.67 -22.12 -24.98
N SER A 433 -36.58 -22.64 -23.78
CA SER A 433 -35.38 -23.36 -23.33
C SER A 433 -35.36 -24.75 -23.96
N ALA A 434 -34.26 -25.13 -24.62
CA ALA A 434 -34.07 -26.45 -25.21
C ALA A 434 -33.01 -27.26 -24.47
N GLU A 435 -31.92 -26.65 -24.07
CA GLU A 435 -30.85 -27.31 -23.33
C GLU A 435 -30.25 -26.35 -22.25
N ILE A 436 -30.03 -26.89 -21.06
CA ILE A 436 -29.32 -26.19 -20.00
C ILE A 436 -27.98 -26.90 -19.75
N ARG A 437 -26.88 -26.19 -19.91
CA ARG A 437 -25.52 -26.68 -19.60
C ARG A 437 -25.05 -26.11 -18.27
N ALA A 438 -24.68 -26.95 -17.32
CA ALA A 438 -24.04 -26.55 -16.08
C ALA A 438 -22.56 -26.96 -16.13
N LEU A 439 -21.67 -25.99 -16.35
CA LEU A 439 -20.23 -26.16 -16.29
C LEU A 439 -19.79 -26.05 -14.83
N VAL A 440 -19.30 -27.13 -14.28
CA VAL A 440 -19.07 -27.24 -12.82
C VAL A 440 -17.75 -27.97 -12.50
N PRO A 441 -17.16 -27.75 -11.33
CA PRO A 441 -16.03 -28.54 -10.84
C PRO A 441 -16.37 -30.02 -10.79
N VAL A 442 -15.36 -30.88 -10.99
CA VAL A 442 -15.53 -32.35 -11.04
C VAL A 442 -16.22 -32.91 -9.79
N GLU A 443 -15.89 -32.42 -8.59
CA GLU A 443 -16.50 -32.84 -7.33
C GLU A 443 -18.03 -32.51 -7.29
N VAL A 444 -18.40 -31.34 -7.78
CA VAL A 444 -19.79 -30.89 -7.86
C VAL A 444 -20.54 -31.70 -8.88
N ALA A 445 -19.93 -31.96 -10.07
CA ALA A 445 -20.51 -32.81 -11.09
C ALA A 445 -20.78 -34.22 -10.57
N SER A 446 -19.83 -34.83 -9.87
CA SER A 446 -19.96 -36.14 -9.26
C SER A 446 -21.14 -36.20 -8.30
N TYR A 447 -21.29 -35.19 -7.45
CA TYR A 447 -22.41 -35.10 -6.52
C TYR A 447 -23.76 -34.94 -7.25
N LEU A 448 -23.85 -34.05 -8.25
CA LEU A 448 -25.07 -33.83 -9.03
C LEU A 448 -25.49 -35.08 -9.80
N LEU A 449 -24.57 -35.73 -10.49
CA LEU A 449 -24.88 -36.89 -11.34
C LEU A 449 -25.21 -38.17 -10.55
N ASN A 450 -24.65 -38.31 -9.35
CA ASN A 450 -24.92 -39.48 -8.51
C ASN A 450 -26.05 -39.23 -7.52
N GLU A 451 -25.92 -38.22 -6.66
CA GLU A 451 -26.83 -38.00 -5.54
C GLU A 451 -28.10 -37.22 -5.95
N LYS A 452 -28.05 -36.46 -7.06
CA LYS A 452 -29.17 -35.65 -7.54
C LYS A 452 -29.68 -36.05 -8.92
N ARG A 453 -29.41 -37.28 -9.32
CA ARG A 453 -29.83 -37.85 -10.60
C ARG A 453 -31.36 -37.80 -10.78
N GLU A 454 -32.13 -38.26 -9.76
CA GLU A 454 -33.60 -38.25 -9.81
C GLU A 454 -34.18 -36.84 -9.91
N PRO A 455 -33.79 -35.85 -9.10
CA PRO A 455 -34.22 -34.46 -9.27
C PRO A 455 -33.91 -33.87 -10.66
N ILE A 456 -32.73 -34.13 -11.21
CA ILE A 456 -32.38 -33.67 -12.56
C ILE A 456 -33.33 -34.28 -13.60
N HIS A 457 -33.58 -35.59 -13.53
CA HIS A 457 -34.47 -36.26 -14.44
C HIS A 457 -35.92 -35.75 -14.30
N ALA A 458 -36.39 -35.45 -13.08
CA ALA A 458 -37.71 -34.86 -12.85
C ALA A 458 -37.83 -33.47 -13.48
N ILE A 459 -36.75 -32.65 -13.46
CA ILE A 459 -36.73 -31.36 -14.15
C ILE A 459 -36.88 -31.56 -15.66
N GLU A 460 -36.11 -32.47 -16.27
CA GLU A 460 -36.14 -32.78 -17.69
C GLU A 460 -37.52 -33.24 -18.15
N GLN A 461 -38.12 -34.16 -17.39
CA GLN A 461 -39.49 -34.65 -17.71
C GLN A 461 -40.54 -33.56 -17.63
N ARG A 462 -40.49 -32.70 -16.61
CA ARG A 462 -41.49 -31.66 -16.39
C ARG A 462 -41.38 -30.54 -17.42
N THR A 463 -40.17 -30.12 -17.78
CA THR A 463 -39.92 -28.96 -18.66
C THR A 463 -39.69 -29.33 -20.11
N ASN A 464 -39.44 -30.61 -20.40
CA ASN A 464 -39.05 -31.15 -21.72
C ASN A 464 -37.76 -30.47 -22.25
N VAL A 465 -36.87 -30.06 -21.32
CA VAL A 465 -35.55 -29.42 -21.56
C VAL A 465 -34.46 -30.40 -21.19
N ARG A 466 -33.43 -30.52 -22.02
CA ARG A 466 -32.28 -31.37 -21.74
C ARG A 466 -31.37 -30.68 -20.71
N VAL A 467 -30.91 -31.39 -19.68
CA VAL A 467 -29.96 -30.90 -18.68
C VAL A 467 -28.61 -31.63 -18.83
N VAL A 468 -27.57 -30.89 -19.12
CA VAL A 468 -26.23 -31.44 -19.32
C VAL A 468 -25.29 -30.89 -18.21
N ILE A 469 -24.77 -31.78 -17.38
CA ILE A 469 -23.76 -31.45 -16.38
C ILE A 469 -22.37 -31.71 -16.99
N VAL A 470 -21.61 -30.62 -17.17
CA VAL A 470 -20.27 -30.68 -17.80
C VAL A 470 -19.21 -30.51 -16.72
N PRO A 471 -18.44 -31.57 -16.39
CA PRO A 471 -17.32 -31.48 -15.44
C PRO A 471 -16.13 -30.77 -16.08
N ILE A 472 -15.66 -29.68 -15.49
CA ILE A 472 -14.51 -28.91 -15.93
C ILE A 472 -13.37 -29.07 -14.92
N VAL A 473 -12.26 -29.65 -15.37
CA VAL A 473 -11.09 -29.95 -14.52
C VAL A 473 -10.36 -28.67 -14.04
N GLN A 474 -10.36 -27.65 -14.88
CA GLN A 474 -9.72 -26.36 -14.59
C GLN A 474 -10.55 -25.45 -13.68
N LEU A 475 -11.81 -25.83 -13.41
CA LEU A 475 -12.73 -25.03 -12.60
C LEU A 475 -12.69 -25.48 -11.15
N ASP A 476 -12.30 -24.56 -10.25
CA ASP A 476 -12.30 -24.79 -8.80
C ASP A 476 -13.60 -24.32 -8.15
N THR A 477 -14.03 -25.03 -7.10
CA THR A 477 -15.13 -24.54 -6.25
C THR A 477 -14.74 -23.17 -5.64
N PRO A 478 -15.65 -22.18 -5.54
CA PRO A 478 -17.10 -22.24 -5.74
C PRO A 478 -17.56 -21.80 -7.15
N HIS A 479 -16.66 -21.73 -8.11
CA HIS A 479 -16.99 -21.23 -9.44
C HIS A 479 -17.78 -22.23 -10.25
N PHE A 480 -18.76 -21.76 -11.01
CA PHE A 480 -19.56 -22.53 -11.93
C PHE A 480 -20.19 -21.59 -12.96
N GLU A 481 -20.70 -22.15 -14.05
CA GLU A 481 -21.45 -21.42 -15.06
C GLU A 481 -22.68 -22.22 -15.46
N VAL A 482 -23.83 -21.54 -15.59
CA VAL A 482 -25.05 -22.15 -16.12
C VAL A 482 -25.43 -21.44 -17.42
N GLN A 483 -25.41 -22.17 -18.50
CA GLN A 483 -25.73 -21.70 -19.85
C GLN A 483 -27.06 -22.24 -20.27
N ARG A 484 -27.93 -21.36 -20.80
CA ARG A 484 -29.21 -21.72 -21.39
C ARG A 484 -29.12 -21.60 -22.91
N LEU A 485 -29.44 -22.69 -23.63
CA LEU A 485 -29.53 -22.71 -25.07
C LEU A 485 -31.02 -22.75 -25.48
N ARG A 486 -31.37 -21.92 -26.43
CA ARG A 486 -32.72 -21.86 -26.99
C ARG A 486 -32.88 -22.85 -28.13
N ASP A 487 -34.13 -23.10 -28.56
CA ASP A 487 -34.46 -24.02 -29.66
C ASP A 487 -33.76 -23.69 -30.99
N ASP A 488 -33.48 -22.40 -31.22
CA ASP A 488 -32.82 -21.90 -32.42
C ASP A 488 -31.29 -21.95 -32.32
N GLU A 489 -30.74 -22.10 -31.11
CA GLU A 489 -29.31 -22.13 -30.80
C GLU A 489 -28.76 -23.56 -30.71
N VAL A 490 -29.60 -24.53 -30.42
CA VAL A 490 -29.21 -25.95 -30.35
C VAL A 490 -28.89 -26.46 -31.73
N GLY A 491 -27.65 -26.72 -32.03
CA GLY A 491 -27.21 -27.30 -33.29
C GLY A 491 -27.82 -28.70 -33.52
N LYS A 492 -27.97 -29.10 -34.80
CA LYS A 492 -28.50 -30.44 -35.18
C LYS A 492 -27.58 -31.59 -34.73
N LYS A 493 -26.37 -31.37 -34.26
CA LYS A 493 -25.47 -32.36 -33.68
C LYS A 493 -25.50 -32.24 -32.14
N VAL A 494 -25.81 -33.34 -31.47
CA VAL A 494 -25.66 -33.46 -30.03
C VAL A 494 -24.15 -33.46 -29.73
N GLU A 495 -23.66 -32.35 -29.19
CA GLU A 495 -22.29 -32.30 -28.65
C GLU A 495 -22.21 -33.17 -27.41
N LEU A 496 -21.22 -34.02 -27.34
CA LEU A 496 -21.00 -34.89 -26.20
C LEU A 496 -20.25 -34.11 -25.11
N SER A 497 -20.58 -34.37 -23.83
CA SER A 497 -20.05 -33.61 -22.70
C SER A 497 -18.54 -33.68 -22.52
N TYR A 498 -17.89 -34.65 -23.15
CA TYR A 498 -16.43 -34.80 -23.15
C TYR A 498 -15.71 -34.09 -24.32
N GLU A 499 -16.49 -33.52 -25.26
CA GLU A 499 -15.96 -32.76 -26.40
C GLU A 499 -15.90 -31.26 -26.12
N ASN A 500 -16.50 -30.82 -25.00
CA ASN A 500 -16.47 -29.45 -24.45
C ASN A 500 -15.41 -29.38 -23.30
#